data_d499f54d92f1796b21d3769d5d74ee50
#
_entry.id   d499f54d92f1796b21d3769d5d74ee50
#
_cell.length_a   1.000
_cell.length_b   1.000
_cell.length_c   1.000
_cell.angle_alpha   90.00
_cell.angle_beta   90.00
_cell.angle_gamma   90.00
#
_symmetry.space_group_name_H-M   'P 1'
#
loop_
_entity.id
_entity.type
_entity.pdbx_description
1 polymer ?
#
loop_
_entity_poly.entity_id
_entity_poly.type
_entity_poly.pdbx_seq_one_letter_code
_entity_poly.pdbx_strand_id
1 'polypeptide(L)'
;MKNSIDIVLVGAGPSSLSCSKILTEKNINHLIIDKMGRIGGRVGSLKESGYIFDIGFQVYNSSYIKTNSIINFNSLDFKYYKPGSMIYDDNRFYIISDPLRDLTKTFSTLFAKCANFVDKWRIFKLKRDLKNYSLKEDNSSDIETIAFLNSYGFSESFIDKFFKPFLSGIFLERKLNTSSKFFKYVFSNFNAGYACLPLEGMQVIPDAISMKINENSFLLNKEVISIDLDSNSIILNNGDKFYYNKIVLSGDSFELIDRSYRKYNSTLNFYFSAKHLNIDGKYIQLFPNDSLINNISILTSISEKYSKNNDHLISITCNKQINKDDAVPLLIKKLSKFYNEDFKNFSFLKSFHIPKATIFHPVNFYKKTYKNLNNVYFSGDIDGIGSIENAVISGNNIANKILANHDN
;
A
#
# COMPACT_ATOMS: atom_id res chain seq x y z
N MET A 1 9.79 3.59 -40.75
CA MET A 1 8.36 3.62 -40.38
C MET A 1 8.26 4.32 -39.01
N LYS A 2 7.34 5.28 -38.83
CA LYS A 2 7.13 5.85 -37.50
C LYS A 2 6.62 4.73 -36.57
N ASN A 3 7.29 4.49 -35.45
CA ASN A 3 6.82 3.55 -34.42
C ASN A 3 5.53 4.16 -33.78
N SER A 4 4.38 3.90 -34.39
CA SER A 4 3.09 4.39 -33.93
C SER A 4 2.37 3.30 -33.14
N ILE A 5 1.92 3.63 -31.95
CA ILE A 5 1.22 2.75 -31.02
C ILE A 5 -0.12 3.38 -30.70
N ASP A 6 -1.19 2.59 -30.69
CA ASP A 6 -2.52 3.17 -30.43
C ASP A 6 -2.59 3.72 -29.01
N ILE A 7 -2.14 2.96 -28.02
CA ILE A 7 -2.20 3.35 -26.62
C ILE A 7 -0.86 3.08 -25.94
N VAL A 8 -0.26 4.11 -25.36
CA VAL A 8 0.92 3.98 -24.47
C VAL A 8 0.46 4.10 -23.01
N LEU A 9 0.88 3.12 -22.18
CA LEU A 9 0.69 3.16 -20.74
C LEU A 9 2.06 3.37 -20.07
N VAL A 10 2.23 4.47 -19.35
CA VAL A 10 3.48 4.80 -18.64
C VAL A 10 3.38 4.36 -17.18
N GLY A 11 4.24 3.39 -16.81
CA GLY A 11 4.24 2.68 -15.56
C GLY A 11 3.53 1.32 -15.64
N ALA A 12 4.13 0.27 -15.07
CA ALA A 12 3.60 -1.11 -15.03
C ALA A 12 2.98 -1.46 -13.67
N GLY A 13 2.37 -0.49 -12.98
CA GLY A 13 1.65 -0.72 -11.72
C GLY A 13 0.28 -1.39 -11.91
N PRO A 14 -0.41 -1.79 -10.82
CA PRO A 14 -1.69 -2.50 -10.89
C PRO A 14 -2.75 -1.79 -11.75
N SER A 15 -2.73 -0.46 -11.83
CA SER A 15 -3.70 0.27 -12.64
C SER A 15 -3.44 0.13 -14.14
N SER A 16 -2.19 0.27 -14.59
CA SER A 16 -1.83 0.02 -16.00
C SER A 16 -2.01 -1.43 -16.39
N LEU A 17 -1.65 -2.38 -15.51
CA LEU A 17 -1.87 -3.81 -15.75
C LEU A 17 -3.37 -4.11 -15.92
N SER A 18 -4.21 -3.54 -15.06
CA SER A 18 -5.67 -3.73 -15.14
C SER A 18 -6.27 -3.11 -16.41
N CYS A 19 -5.79 -1.94 -16.80
CA CYS A 19 -6.15 -1.30 -18.07
C CYS A 19 -5.71 -2.16 -19.26
N SER A 20 -4.44 -2.54 -19.31
CA SER A 20 -3.85 -3.35 -20.37
C SER A 20 -4.56 -4.69 -20.56
N LYS A 21 -4.94 -5.35 -19.46
CA LYS A 21 -5.71 -6.60 -19.52
C LYS A 21 -6.99 -6.46 -20.34
N ILE A 22 -7.76 -5.40 -20.12
CA ILE A 22 -8.99 -5.11 -20.87
C ILE A 22 -8.68 -4.79 -22.35
N LEU A 23 -7.63 -3.99 -22.59
CA LEU A 23 -7.19 -3.67 -23.96
C LEU A 23 -6.77 -4.92 -24.72
N THR A 24 -6.05 -5.85 -24.07
CA THR A 24 -5.66 -7.16 -24.63
C THR A 24 -6.90 -7.99 -24.97
N GLU A 25 -7.89 -8.08 -24.08
CA GLU A 25 -9.14 -8.80 -24.31
C GLU A 25 -9.96 -8.23 -25.48
N LYS A 26 -9.72 -6.97 -25.85
CA LYS A 26 -10.34 -6.26 -26.99
C LYS A 26 -9.45 -6.17 -28.23
N ASN A 27 -8.27 -6.84 -28.21
CA ASN A 27 -7.29 -6.81 -29.29
C ASN A 27 -6.82 -5.40 -29.69
N ILE A 28 -6.78 -4.46 -28.75
CA ILE A 28 -6.29 -3.11 -28.98
C ILE A 28 -4.76 -3.10 -28.85
N ASN A 29 -4.09 -2.56 -29.86
CA ASN A 29 -2.63 -2.40 -29.85
C ASN A 29 -2.19 -1.39 -28.78
N HIS A 30 -1.37 -1.83 -27.81
CA HIS A 30 -0.89 -1.00 -26.71
C HIS A 30 0.48 -1.44 -26.21
N LEU A 31 1.16 -0.51 -25.55
CA LEU A 31 2.49 -0.74 -24.98
C LEU A 31 2.56 -0.19 -23.56
N ILE A 32 2.98 -1.03 -22.61
CA ILE A 32 3.32 -0.65 -21.24
C ILE A 32 4.82 -0.37 -21.17
N ILE A 33 5.21 0.81 -20.71
CA ILE A 33 6.61 1.20 -20.56
C ILE A 33 6.89 1.45 -19.08
N ASP A 34 7.92 0.78 -18.53
CA ASP A 34 8.33 0.99 -17.12
C ASP A 34 9.85 1.04 -17.01
N LYS A 35 10.34 1.96 -16.16
CA LYS A 35 11.76 2.11 -15.84
C LYS A 35 12.34 0.93 -15.08
N MET A 36 11.49 0.13 -14.40
CA MET A 36 11.92 -1.05 -13.68
C MET A 36 11.92 -2.29 -14.56
N GLY A 37 12.79 -3.27 -14.23
CA GLY A 37 12.84 -4.58 -14.91
C GLY A 37 11.75 -5.55 -14.46
N ARG A 38 10.73 -5.08 -13.73
CA ARG A 38 9.62 -5.88 -13.25
C ARG A 38 8.31 -5.10 -13.32
N ILE A 39 7.22 -5.82 -13.40
CA ILE A 39 5.86 -5.27 -13.27
C ILE A 39 5.48 -5.09 -11.79
N GLY A 40 4.41 -4.35 -11.53
CA GLY A 40 3.81 -4.15 -10.22
C GLY A 40 4.07 -2.77 -9.59
N GLY A 41 5.05 -2.01 -10.11
CA GLY A 41 5.39 -0.69 -9.57
C GLY A 41 5.75 -0.77 -8.08
N ARG A 42 4.94 -0.10 -7.22
CA ARG A 42 5.10 -0.13 -5.75
C ARG A 42 4.66 -1.46 -5.11
N VAL A 43 3.79 -2.23 -5.75
CA VAL A 43 3.37 -3.55 -5.29
C VAL A 43 4.35 -4.60 -5.81
N GLY A 44 4.99 -5.32 -4.91
CA GLY A 44 5.91 -6.37 -5.33
C GLY A 44 6.87 -6.83 -4.27
N SER A 45 7.63 -7.87 -4.62
CA SER A 45 8.63 -8.50 -3.75
C SER A 45 9.89 -8.84 -4.54
N LEU A 46 11.00 -8.98 -3.82
CA LEU A 46 12.26 -9.52 -4.34
C LEU A 46 12.57 -10.84 -3.64
N LYS A 47 12.97 -11.86 -4.40
CA LYS A 47 13.46 -13.15 -3.86
C LYS A 47 14.97 -13.15 -3.89
N GLU A 48 15.60 -13.17 -2.71
CA GLU A 48 17.06 -13.08 -2.58
C GLU A 48 17.52 -13.85 -1.34
N SER A 49 18.62 -14.60 -1.45
CA SER A 49 19.28 -15.31 -0.35
C SER A 49 18.34 -16.19 0.50
N GLY A 50 17.33 -16.80 -0.14
CA GLY A 50 16.36 -17.64 0.55
C GLY A 50 15.22 -16.88 1.25
N TYR A 51 15.14 -15.56 1.12
CA TYR A 51 14.08 -14.74 1.65
C TYR A 51 13.20 -14.13 0.55
N ILE A 52 11.98 -13.76 0.95
CA ILE A 52 11.09 -12.91 0.16
C ILE A 52 11.00 -11.56 0.86
N PHE A 53 11.45 -10.52 0.19
CA PHE A 53 11.38 -9.14 0.67
C PHE A 53 10.32 -8.38 -0.10
N ASP A 54 9.21 -8.03 0.52
CA ASP A 54 8.27 -7.08 -0.06
C ASP A 54 8.95 -5.69 -0.16
N ILE A 55 8.62 -4.91 -1.18
CA ILE A 55 9.22 -3.60 -1.38
C ILE A 55 8.59 -2.60 -0.41
N GLY A 56 9.17 -2.53 0.80
CA GLY A 56 8.57 -1.92 1.97
C GLY A 56 7.51 -2.80 2.63
N PHE A 57 6.97 -2.37 3.78
CA PHE A 57 5.90 -3.09 4.44
C PHE A 57 4.60 -2.96 3.66
N GLN A 58 4.06 -4.08 3.20
CA GLN A 58 2.85 -4.15 2.40
C GLN A 58 1.86 -5.12 3.02
N VAL A 59 0.58 -4.81 2.88
CA VAL A 59 -0.53 -5.65 3.34
C VAL A 59 -1.63 -5.61 2.29
N TYR A 60 -2.19 -6.78 1.96
CA TYR A 60 -3.39 -6.89 1.15
C TYR A 60 -4.62 -6.94 2.05
N ASN A 61 -5.76 -6.44 1.57
CA ASN A 61 -7.03 -6.54 2.28
C ASN A 61 -7.98 -7.50 1.56
N SER A 62 -8.47 -8.51 2.27
CA SER A 62 -9.33 -9.54 1.67
C SER A 62 -10.71 -9.03 1.24
N SER A 63 -11.11 -7.81 1.63
CA SER A 63 -12.36 -7.17 1.19
C SER A 63 -12.31 -6.54 -0.20
N TYR A 64 -11.17 -6.55 -0.88
CA TYR A 64 -11.01 -5.97 -2.21
C TYR A 64 -11.76 -6.77 -3.26
N ILE A 65 -12.97 -6.33 -3.62
CA ILE A 65 -13.89 -7.09 -4.47
C ILE A 65 -13.39 -7.16 -5.92
N LYS A 66 -13.01 -6.02 -6.48
CA LYS A 66 -12.63 -5.94 -7.90
C LYS A 66 -11.30 -6.62 -8.16
N THR A 67 -10.31 -6.35 -7.30
CA THR A 67 -9.00 -7.00 -7.40
C THR A 67 -9.14 -8.51 -7.22
N ASN A 68 -9.88 -8.97 -6.21
CA ASN A 68 -10.11 -10.39 -5.94
C ASN A 68 -10.69 -11.14 -7.15
N SER A 69 -11.62 -10.51 -7.89
CA SER A 69 -12.21 -11.11 -9.09
C SER A 69 -11.20 -11.25 -10.25
N ILE A 70 -10.22 -10.35 -10.33
CA ILE A 70 -9.24 -10.33 -11.41
C ILE A 70 -8.09 -11.30 -11.15
N ILE A 71 -7.61 -11.37 -9.91
CA ILE A 71 -6.46 -12.20 -9.55
C ILE A 71 -6.82 -13.64 -9.22
N ASN A 72 -8.13 -14.01 -9.24
CA ASN A 72 -8.61 -15.27 -8.72
C ASN A 72 -8.13 -15.52 -7.28
N PHE A 73 -8.56 -14.67 -6.35
CA PHE A 73 -8.09 -14.58 -4.98
C PHE A 73 -7.90 -15.95 -4.28
N ASN A 74 -8.84 -16.87 -4.49
CA ASN A 74 -8.82 -18.18 -3.85
C ASN A 74 -7.66 -19.09 -4.32
N SER A 75 -7.05 -18.79 -5.47
CA SER A 75 -5.93 -19.58 -6.02
C SER A 75 -4.55 -19.11 -5.54
N LEU A 76 -4.45 -17.94 -4.89
CA LEU A 76 -3.18 -17.34 -4.48
C LEU A 76 -2.74 -17.64 -3.05
N ASP A 77 -3.48 -18.52 -2.35
CA ASP A 77 -3.17 -18.99 -0.99
C ASP A 77 -2.76 -17.84 -0.03
N PHE A 78 -3.71 -16.94 0.26
CA PHE A 78 -3.49 -15.85 1.20
C PHE A 78 -3.41 -16.32 2.65
N LYS A 79 -2.46 -15.80 3.40
CA LYS A 79 -2.26 -16.02 4.84
C LYS A 79 -2.63 -14.76 5.62
N TYR A 80 -3.31 -14.93 6.75
CA TYR A 80 -3.99 -13.85 7.45
C TYR A 80 -3.27 -13.43 8.72
N TYR A 81 -3.21 -12.11 8.93
CA TYR A 81 -2.94 -11.55 10.24
C TYR A 81 -4.11 -11.83 11.17
N LYS A 82 -3.83 -11.94 12.46
CA LYS A 82 -4.89 -11.92 13.47
C LYS A 82 -5.58 -10.55 13.52
N PRO A 83 -6.91 -10.50 13.74
CA PRO A 83 -7.65 -9.24 13.78
C PRO A 83 -7.27 -8.43 15.02
N GLY A 84 -6.60 -7.29 14.81
CA GLY A 84 -6.12 -6.42 15.86
C GLY A 84 -4.65 -6.05 15.70
N SER A 85 -4.06 -5.55 16.77
CA SER A 85 -2.65 -5.17 16.83
C SER A 85 -2.08 -5.47 18.22
N MET A 86 -0.77 -5.67 18.25
CA MET A 86 -0.01 -5.78 19.47
C MET A 86 0.71 -4.46 19.72
N ILE A 87 0.49 -3.83 20.87
CA ILE A 87 1.04 -2.52 21.21
C ILE A 87 2.15 -2.70 22.24
N TYR A 88 3.32 -2.11 21.97
CA TYR A 88 4.42 -2.04 22.92
C TYR A 88 4.37 -0.73 23.69
N ASP A 89 4.02 -0.80 24.97
CA ASP A 89 3.96 0.33 25.88
C ASP A 89 4.38 -0.11 27.28
N ASP A 90 4.98 0.78 28.08
CA ASP A 90 5.48 0.48 29.43
C ASP A 90 6.38 -0.78 29.48
N ASN A 91 7.27 -0.96 28.49
CA ASN A 91 8.21 -2.08 28.34
C ASN A 91 7.54 -3.48 28.25
N ARG A 92 6.30 -3.55 27.78
CA ARG A 92 5.58 -4.81 27.56
C ARG A 92 4.64 -4.72 26.37
N PHE A 93 4.34 -5.87 25.80
CA PHE A 93 3.31 -6.00 24.77
C PHE A 93 1.94 -6.27 25.39
N TYR A 94 0.92 -5.66 24.83
CA TYR A 94 -0.48 -6.02 25.06
C TYR A 94 -1.25 -6.01 23.72
N ILE A 95 -2.34 -6.79 23.67
CA ILE A 95 -3.10 -6.99 22.45
C ILE A 95 -4.38 -6.16 22.51
N ILE A 96 -4.65 -5.42 21.43
CA ILE A 96 -5.98 -4.89 21.11
C ILE A 96 -6.50 -5.67 19.92
N SER A 97 -7.50 -6.49 20.15
CA SER A 97 -8.16 -7.29 19.13
C SER A 97 -9.61 -6.85 18.91
N ASP A 98 -10.18 -7.24 17.78
CA ASP A 98 -11.60 -7.09 17.51
C ASP A 98 -12.38 -8.21 18.23
N PRO A 99 -13.17 -7.89 19.29
CA PRO A 99 -13.84 -8.92 20.06
C PRO A 99 -14.88 -9.73 19.26
N LEU A 100 -15.39 -9.15 18.16
CA LEU A 100 -16.36 -9.85 17.30
C LEU A 100 -15.69 -10.86 16.36
N ARG A 101 -14.39 -10.72 16.13
CA ARG A 101 -13.60 -11.57 15.23
C ARG A 101 -12.65 -12.51 15.96
N ASP A 102 -12.28 -12.18 17.19
CA ASP A 102 -11.43 -13.02 18.04
C ASP A 102 -11.98 -13.00 19.47
N LEU A 103 -12.92 -13.91 19.74
CA LEU A 103 -13.55 -14.07 21.05
C LEU A 103 -12.53 -14.46 22.13
N THR A 104 -11.42 -15.13 21.77
CA THR A 104 -10.39 -15.57 22.72
C THR A 104 -9.62 -14.40 23.34
N LYS A 105 -9.61 -13.23 22.67
CA LYS A 105 -8.93 -12.01 23.11
C LYS A 105 -9.85 -10.90 23.64
N THR A 106 -11.14 -11.22 23.81
CA THR A 106 -12.13 -10.26 24.33
C THR A 106 -11.71 -9.69 25.68
N PHE A 107 -11.26 -10.55 26.61
CA PHE A 107 -10.79 -10.09 27.92
C PHE A 107 -9.56 -9.21 27.84
N SER A 108 -8.53 -9.57 27.05
CA SER A 108 -7.34 -8.74 26.90
C SER A 108 -7.65 -7.36 26.32
N THR A 109 -8.58 -7.29 25.37
CA THR A 109 -9.05 -6.03 24.79
C THR A 109 -9.89 -5.22 25.79
N LEU A 110 -10.71 -5.88 26.61
CA LEU A 110 -11.50 -5.19 27.65
C LEU A 110 -10.61 -4.51 28.71
N PHE A 111 -9.47 -5.11 29.02
CA PHE A 111 -8.50 -4.61 30.00
C PHE A 111 -7.33 -3.83 29.38
N ALA A 112 -7.35 -3.58 28.07
CA ALA A 112 -6.32 -2.78 27.40
C ALA A 112 -6.32 -1.34 27.98
N LYS A 113 -5.19 -0.94 28.57
CA LYS A 113 -5.06 0.35 29.29
C LYS A 113 -5.16 1.59 28.41
N CYS A 114 -5.00 1.44 27.09
CA CYS A 114 -5.04 2.57 26.16
C CYS A 114 -6.46 3.00 25.78
N ALA A 115 -7.48 2.13 25.97
CA ALA A 115 -8.86 2.39 25.61
C ALA A 115 -9.77 2.31 26.82
N ASN A 116 -10.49 3.39 27.13
CA ASN A 116 -11.53 3.39 28.15
C ASN A 116 -12.81 2.72 27.61
N PHE A 117 -13.82 2.55 28.46
CA PHE A 117 -15.07 1.90 28.07
C PHE A 117 -15.81 2.68 26.95
N VAL A 118 -15.74 4.01 27.00
CA VAL A 118 -16.37 4.89 26.00
C VAL A 118 -15.69 4.74 24.64
N ASP A 119 -14.36 4.63 24.59
CA ASP A 119 -13.61 4.38 23.33
C ASP A 119 -14.03 3.07 22.68
N LYS A 120 -14.20 2.01 23.47
CA LYS A 120 -14.64 0.69 22.98
C LYS A 120 -16.04 0.76 22.40
N TRP A 121 -16.96 1.48 23.03
CA TRP A 121 -18.30 1.71 22.49
C TRP A 121 -18.24 2.53 21.20
N ARG A 122 -17.39 3.59 21.15
CA ARG A 122 -17.20 4.41 19.94
C ARG A 122 -16.62 3.64 18.78
N ILE A 123 -15.68 2.73 19.01
CA ILE A 123 -15.20 1.82 17.94
C ILE A 123 -16.35 0.99 17.38
N PHE A 124 -17.20 0.42 18.25
CA PHE A 124 -18.35 -0.34 17.77
C PHE A 124 -19.32 0.53 16.95
N LYS A 125 -19.60 1.74 17.42
CA LYS A 125 -20.41 2.72 16.68
C LYS A 125 -19.76 3.07 15.35
N LEU A 126 -18.45 3.39 15.32
CA LEU A 126 -17.72 3.73 14.11
C LEU A 126 -17.73 2.59 13.08
N LYS A 127 -17.59 1.35 13.53
CA LYS A 127 -17.71 0.15 12.66
C LYS A 127 -19.08 0.06 12.01
N ARG A 128 -20.15 0.35 12.74
CA ARG A 128 -21.53 0.38 12.22
C ARG A 128 -21.72 1.53 11.25
N ASP A 129 -21.27 2.74 11.60
CA ASP A 129 -21.47 3.96 10.81
C ASP A 129 -20.69 3.93 9.48
N LEU A 130 -19.55 3.23 9.45
CA LEU A 130 -18.71 3.06 8.26
C LEU A 130 -18.90 1.71 7.55
N LYS A 131 -19.91 0.92 7.92
CA LYS A 131 -20.25 -0.29 7.19
C LYS A 131 -20.66 0.09 5.76
N ASN A 132 -19.99 -0.50 4.75
CA ASN A 132 -20.24 -0.22 3.33
C ASN A 132 -19.98 1.26 2.92
N TYR A 133 -19.03 1.92 3.59
CA TYR A 133 -18.70 3.31 3.27
C TYR A 133 -18.30 3.46 1.79
N SER A 134 -18.91 4.46 1.14
CA SER A 134 -18.62 4.84 -0.25
C SER A 134 -18.15 6.30 -0.29
N LEU A 135 -16.93 6.51 -0.81
CA LEU A 135 -16.40 7.86 -1.00
C LEU A 135 -17.27 8.73 -1.91
N LYS A 136 -17.89 8.12 -2.93
CA LYS A 136 -18.74 8.84 -3.90
C LYS A 136 -20.03 9.35 -3.28
N GLU A 137 -20.53 8.67 -2.25
CA GLU A 137 -21.78 9.00 -1.57
C GLU A 137 -21.54 9.87 -0.33
N ASP A 138 -20.29 10.04 0.11
CA ASP A 138 -19.96 10.84 1.28
C ASP A 138 -19.99 12.34 0.97
N ASN A 139 -21.13 12.97 1.25
CA ASN A 139 -21.33 14.42 1.13
C ASN A 139 -20.90 15.20 2.38
N SER A 140 -20.33 14.54 3.40
CA SER A 140 -19.85 15.22 4.60
C SER A 140 -18.66 16.14 4.29
N SER A 141 -18.48 17.16 5.13
CA SER A 141 -17.31 18.01 5.08
C SER A 141 -16.05 17.17 5.28
N ASP A 142 -15.08 17.33 4.41
CA ASP A 142 -13.78 16.71 4.55
C ASP A 142 -12.92 17.51 5.52
N ILE A 143 -12.39 16.85 6.53
CA ILE A 143 -11.54 17.42 7.57
C ILE A 143 -10.31 16.52 7.76
N GLU A 144 -9.32 16.97 8.51
CA GLU A 144 -8.18 16.12 8.88
C GLU A 144 -8.64 14.91 9.72
N THR A 145 -8.01 13.77 9.55
CA THR A 145 -8.32 12.55 10.31
C THR A 145 -8.23 12.77 11.81
N ILE A 146 -7.21 13.52 12.29
CA ILE A 146 -7.07 13.83 13.71
C ILE A 146 -8.28 14.64 14.23
N ALA A 147 -8.75 15.63 13.48
CA ALA A 147 -9.92 16.42 13.83
C ALA A 147 -11.18 15.57 13.83
N PHE A 148 -11.32 14.65 12.86
CA PHE A 148 -12.44 13.71 12.82
C PHE A 148 -12.45 12.78 14.05
N LEU A 149 -11.32 12.18 14.43
CA LEU A 149 -11.24 11.30 15.59
C LEU A 149 -11.58 12.04 16.90
N ASN A 150 -11.09 13.27 17.06
CA ASN A 150 -11.42 14.12 18.21
C ASN A 150 -12.91 14.48 18.23
N SER A 151 -13.49 14.91 17.11
CA SER A 151 -14.92 15.26 17.02
C SER A 151 -15.83 14.04 17.19
N TYR A 152 -15.37 12.84 16.81
CA TYR A 152 -16.07 11.59 17.09
C TYR A 152 -16.04 11.24 18.58
N GLY A 153 -15.11 11.87 19.31
CA GLY A 153 -14.99 11.87 20.77
C GLY A 153 -14.05 10.83 21.34
N PHE A 154 -13.18 10.19 20.56
CA PHE A 154 -12.17 9.29 21.10
C PHE A 154 -11.27 10.00 22.10
N SER A 155 -10.83 9.27 23.13
CA SER A 155 -9.88 9.80 24.11
C SER A 155 -8.51 10.04 23.48
N GLU A 156 -7.81 11.06 23.94
CA GLU A 156 -6.44 11.37 23.51
C GLU A 156 -5.51 10.15 23.67
N SER A 157 -5.62 9.44 24.80
CA SER A 157 -4.86 8.22 25.05
C SER A 157 -5.07 7.15 23.97
N PHE A 158 -6.33 6.95 23.53
CA PHE A 158 -6.63 5.94 22.51
C PHE A 158 -6.17 6.40 21.13
N ILE A 159 -6.33 7.69 20.83
CA ILE A 159 -5.81 8.27 19.58
C ILE A 159 -4.28 8.09 19.53
N ASP A 160 -3.56 8.45 20.57
CA ASP A 160 -2.10 8.43 20.60
C ASP A 160 -1.51 7.02 20.61
N LYS A 161 -2.12 6.10 21.36
CA LYS A 161 -1.57 4.75 21.54
C LYS A 161 -2.00 3.74 20.49
N PHE A 162 -3.13 3.98 19.82
CA PHE A 162 -3.68 3.09 18.79
C PHE A 162 -3.79 3.75 17.42
N PHE A 163 -4.62 4.78 17.27
CA PHE A 163 -4.91 5.34 15.94
C PHE A 163 -3.68 5.95 15.28
N LYS A 164 -2.90 6.76 16.00
CA LYS A 164 -1.69 7.38 15.43
C LYS A 164 -0.68 6.33 14.92
N PRO A 165 -0.20 5.37 15.70
CA PRO A 165 0.77 4.39 15.20
C PRO A 165 0.18 3.48 14.11
N PHE A 166 -1.09 3.10 14.21
CA PHE A 166 -1.76 2.27 13.21
C PHE A 166 -1.91 3.02 11.88
N LEU A 167 -2.47 4.21 11.91
CA LEU A 167 -2.71 5.00 10.71
C LEU A 167 -1.42 5.59 10.12
N SER A 168 -0.43 5.89 10.94
CA SER A 168 0.88 6.33 10.46
C SER A 168 1.58 5.28 9.60
N GLY A 169 1.35 3.99 9.85
CA GLY A 169 1.85 2.92 8.98
C GLY A 169 1.16 2.86 7.62
N ILE A 170 -0.07 3.37 7.51
CA ILE A 170 -0.87 3.38 6.28
C ILE A 170 -0.67 4.69 5.52
N PHE A 171 -0.77 5.83 6.22
CA PHE A 171 -0.68 7.16 5.63
C PHE A 171 0.77 7.60 5.39
N LEU A 172 1.72 6.96 6.08
CA LEU A 172 3.14 7.32 6.13
C LEU A 172 3.35 8.77 6.61
N GLU A 173 2.47 9.22 7.53
CA GLU A 173 2.58 10.50 8.24
C GLU A 173 1.97 10.40 9.65
N ARG A 174 2.58 11.07 10.64
CA ARG A 174 2.23 10.89 12.05
C ARG A 174 1.20 11.89 12.59
N LYS A 175 1.01 13.02 11.92
CA LYS A 175 0.12 14.09 12.40
C LYS A 175 -1.35 13.78 12.16
N LEU A 176 -1.66 12.79 11.31
CA LEU A 176 -2.98 12.44 10.82
C LEU A 176 -3.71 13.64 10.18
N ASN A 177 -2.94 14.46 9.41
CA ASN A 177 -3.47 15.54 8.59
C ASN A 177 -4.09 15.02 7.29
N THR A 178 -3.96 13.73 7.03
CA THR A 178 -4.63 13.03 5.93
C THR A 178 -6.15 13.19 6.04
N SER A 179 -6.82 13.34 4.90
CA SER A 179 -8.28 13.47 4.77
C SER A 179 -9.04 12.40 5.56
N SER A 180 -10.06 12.81 6.30
CA SER A 180 -10.98 11.91 7.01
C SER A 180 -11.74 10.98 6.07
N LYS A 181 -11.94 11.35 4.81
CA LYS A 181 -12.55 10.47 3.80
C LYS A 181 -11.65 9.29 3.45
N PHE A 182 -10.33 9.51 3.40
CA PHE A 182 -9.37 8.42 3.24
C PHE A 182 -9.36 7.50 4.46
N PHE A 183 -9.36 8.07 5.67
CA PHE A 183 -9.50 7.30 6.91
C PHE A 183 -10.75 6.42 6.90
N LYS A 184 -11.92 6.99 6.58
CA LYS A 184 -13.19 6.26 6.53
C LYS A 184 -13.13 5.08 5.54
N TYR A 185 -12.55 5.29 4.37
CA TYR A 185 -12.33 4.23 3.38
C TYR A 185 -11.44 3.11 3.93
N VAL A 186 -10.27 3.46 4.49
CA VAL A 186 -9.34 2.49 5.07
C VAL A 186 -10.02 1.70 6.19
N PHE A 187 -10.66 2.40 7.12
CA PHE A 187 -11.33 1.78 8.25
C PHE A 187 -12.48 0.85 7.83
N SER A 188 -13.27 1.27 6.83
CA SER A 188 -14.34 0.45 6.26
C SER A 188 -13.81 -0.86 5.67
N ASN A 189 -12.70 -0.81 4.91
CA ASN A 189 -12.09 -2.00 4.35
C ASN A 189 -11.55 -2.95 5.44
N PHE A 190 -10.90 -2.42 6.48
CA PHE A 190 -10.48 -3.25 7.63
C PHE A 190 -11.66 -3.80 8.42
N ASN A 191 -12.78 -3.09 8.44
CA ASN A 191 -14.02 -3.59 9.04
C ASN A 191 -14.68 -4.71 8.20
N ALA A 192 -14.57 -4.67 6.88
CA ALA A 192 -15.16 -5.65 5.96
C ALA A 192 -14.28 -6.88 5.73
N GLY A 193 -12.95 -6.73 5.74
CA GLY A 193 -11.98 -7.78 5.42
C GLY A 193 -10.88 -7.94 6.47
N TYR A 194 -9.91 -8.76 6.12
CA TYR A 194 -8.73 -9.06 6.94
C TYR A 194 -7.46 -8.60 6.24
N ALA A 195 -6.50 -8.15 7.03
CA ALA A 195 -5.13 -7.99 6.58
C ALA A 195 -4.54 -9.35 6.24
N CYS A 196 -3.93 -9.49 5.09
CA CYS A 196 -3.33 -10.75 4.65
C CYS A 196 -2.13 -10.51 3.72
N LEU A 197 -1.35 -11.57 3.54
CA LEU A 197 -0.23 -11.65 2.60
C LEU A 197 -0.41 -12.86 1.70
N PRO A 198 -0.09 -12.76 0.40
CA PRO A 198 0.02 -13.95 -0.44
C PRO A 198 1.14 -14.85 0.09
N LEU A 199 0.98 -16.16 -0.03
CA LEU A 199 1.95 -17.15 0.45
C LEU A 199 3.38 -16.86 -0.05
N GLU A 200 3.53 -16.44 -1.30
CA GLU A 200 4.81 -16.21 -1.98
C GLU A 200 5.17 -14.73 -2.19
N GLY A 201 4.64 -13.84 -1.35
CA GLY A 201 4.94 -12.41 -1.38
C GLY A 201 4.01 -11.60 -2.28
N MET A 202 4.09 -10.28 -2.14
CA MET A 202 3.17 -9.36 -2.80
C MET A 202 3.31 -9.31 -4.33
N GLN A 203 4.44 -9.80 -4.90
CA GLN A 203 4.68 -9.84 -6.36
C GLN A 203 3.64 -10.71 -7.09
N VAL A 204 3.08 -11.72 -6.45
CA VAL A 204 2.09 -12.59 -7.10
C VAL A 204 0.82 -11.85 -7.51
N ILE A 205 0.52 -10.70 -6.91
CA ILE A 205 -0.67 -9.89 -7.25
C ILE A 205 -0.52 -9.25 -8.64
N PRO A 206 0.51 -8.43 -8.94
CA PRO A 206 0.70 -7.92 -10.28
C PRO A 206 0.92 -9.04 -11.31
N ASP A 207 1.59 -10.13 -10.95
CA ASP A 207 1.78 -11.28 -11.85
C ASP A 207 0.42 -11.89 -12.23
N ALA A 208 -0.49 -12.08 -11.27
CA ALA A 208 -1.82 -12.60 -11.53
C ALA A 208 -2.69 -11.63 -12.38
N ILE A 209 -2.57 -10.32 -12.19
CA ILE A 209 -3.26 -9.33 -13.05
C ILE A 209 -2.77 -9.44 -14.50
N SER A 210 -1.47 -9.65 -14.69
CA SER A 210 -0.82 -9.65 -16.00
C SER A 210 -0.94 -10.95 -16.80
N MET A 211 -1.40 -12.05 -16.20
CA MET A 211 -1.39 -13.41 -16.79
C MET A 211 -1.94 -13.51 -18.22
N LYS A 212 -2.86 -12.62 -18.62
CA LYS A 212 -3.47 -12.62 -19.96
C LYS A 212 -2.95 -11.50 -20.87
N ILE A 213 -1.99 -10.70 -20.40
CA ILE A 213 -1.40 -9.64 -21.21
C ILE A 213 -0.30 -10.23 -22.08
N ASN A 214 -0.27 -9.86 -23.36
CA ASN A 214 0.76 -10.31 -24.27
C ASN A 214 2.14 -9.80 -23.82
N GLU A 215 3.14 -10.67 -23.77
CA GLU A 215 4.51 -10.31 -23.41
C GLU A 215 5.10 -9.19 -24.29
N ASN A 216 4.73 -9.14 -25.56
CA ASN A 216 5.15 -8.08 -26.47
C ASN A 216 4.54 -6.70 -26.14
N SER A 217 3.54 -6.63 -25.25
CA SER A 217 3.00 -5.37 -24.76
C SER A 217 3.84 -4.74 -23.66
N PHE A 218 4.96 -5.33 -23.25
CA PHE A 218 5.82 -4.78 -22.20
C PHE A 218 7.15 -4.30 -22.75
N LEU A 219 7.53 -3.08 -22.38
CA LEU A 219 8.86 -2.49 -22.59
C LEU A 219 9.41 -2.08 -21.21
N LEU A 220 10.01 -3.04 -20.52
CA LEU A 220 10.61 -2.86 -19.20
C LEU A 220 12.07 -2.39 -19.31
N ASN A 221 12.63 -1.88 -18.19
CA ASN A 221 13.97 -1.24 -18.13
C ASN A 221 14.09 -0.03 -19.08
N LYS A 222 12.98 0.64 -19.37
CA LYS A 222 12.92 1.84 -20.20
C LYS A 222 12.13 2.94 -19.51
N GLU A 223 12.75 4.09 -19.37
CA GLU A 223 12.15 5.24 -18.72
C GLU A 223 11.65 6.24 -19.75
N VAL A 224 10.38 6.63 -19.65
CA VAL A 224 9.86 7.78 -20.39
C VAL A 224 10.39 9.04 -19.71
N ILE A 225 11.21 9.81 -20.41
CA ILE A 225 11.83 11.03 -19.87
C ILE A 225 11.16 12.31 -20.33
N SER A 226 10.37 12.25 -21.41
CA SER A 226 9.66 13.40 -21.97
C SER A 226 8.39 12.98 -22.69
N ILE A 227 7.38 13.82 -22.61
CA ILE A 227 6.11 13.72 -23.32
C ILE A 227 5.92 15.04 -24.08
N ASP A 228 5.71 14.92 -25.39
CA ASP A 228 5.31 16.04 -26.25
C ASP A 228 3.84 15.87 -26.60
N LEU A 229 2.99 16.73 -26.06
CA LEU A 229 1.53 16.67 -26.25
C LEU A 229 1.09 17.19 -27.61
N ASP A 230 1.89 18.06 -28.25
CA ASP A 230 1.54 18.65 -29.56
C ASP A 230 1.78 17.63 -30.68
N SER A 231 2.88 16.88 -30.60
CA SER A 231 3.21 15.84 -31.57
C SER A 231 2.71 14.45 -31.19
N ASN A 232 2.04 14.30 -30.04
CA ASN A 232 1.63 13.01 -29.45
C ASN A 232 2.80 12.01 -29.44
N SER A 233 3.92 12.39 -28.86
CA SER A 233 5.11 11.53 -28.80
C SER A 233 5.75 11.48 -27.43
N ILE A 234 6.48 10.39 -27.19
CA ILE A 234 7.30 10.19 -26.00
C ILE A 234 8.74 9.94 -26.40
N ILE A 235 9.67 10.31 -25.52
CA ILE A 235 11.09 10.00 -25.64
C ILE A 235 11.51 9.16 -24.45
N LEU A 236 12.23 8.08 -24.72
CA LEU A 236 12.81 7.19 -23.70
C LEU A 236 14.24 7.60 -23.34
N ASN A 237 14.72 7.12 -22.19
CA ASN A 237 16.07 7.37 -21.68
C ASN A 237 17.22 6.91 -22.59
N ASN A 238 16.95 6.06 -23.58
CA ASN A 238 17.91 5.63 -24.59
C ASN A 238 17.81 6.40 -25.91
N GLY A 239 16.95 7.43 -25.98
CA GLY A 239 16.70 8.25 -27.16
C GLY A 239 15.64 7.74 -28.12
N ASP A 240 15.07 6.56 -27.90
CA ASP A 240 13.99 6.03 -28.72
C ASP A 240 12.75 6.96 -28.65
N LYS A 241 12.12 7.20 -29.79
CA LYS A 241 10.91 8.02 -29.90
C LYS A 241 9.75 7.16 -30.39
N PHE A 242 8.61 7.24 -29.65
CA PHE A 242 7.37 6.59 -30.03
C PHE A 242 6.27 7.63 -30.22
N TYR A 243 5.38 7.40 -31.17
CA TYR A 243 4.18 8.19 -31.38
C TYR A 243 2.98 7.40 -30.86
N TYR A 244 1.98 8.11 -30.32
CA TYR A 244 0.79 7.47 -29.75
C TYR A 244 -0.49 8.20 -30.18
N ASN A 245 -1.61 7.46 -30.21
CA ASN A 245 -2.92 8.08 -30.36
C ASN A 245 -3.48 8.49 -28.97
N LYS A 246 -3.25 7.67 -27.95
CA LYS A 246 -3.68 7.94 -26.56
C LYS A 246 -2.56 7.55 -25.58
N ILE A 247 -2.45 8.27 -24.48
CA ILE A 247 -1.47 7.97 -23.42
C ILE A 247 -2.15 7.88 -22.06
N VAL A 248 -1.79 6.86 -21.27
CA VAL A 248 -2.24 6.66 -19.89
C VAL A 248 -1.05 6.84 -18.95
N LEU A 249 -1.15 7.79 -18.04
CA LEU A 249 -0.14 8.08 -17.03
C LEU A 249 -0.55 7.48 -15.68
N SER A 250 0.33 6.70 -15.08
CA SER A 250 0.08 6.08 -13.79
C SER A 250 1.22 6.29 -12.80
N GLY A 251 0.90 6.31 -11.50
CA GLY A 251 1.90 6.52 -10.45
C GLY A 251 2.58 7.89 -10.56
N ASP A 252 3.91 7.90 -10.54
CA ASP A 252 4.71 9.13 -10.61
C ASP A 252 4.93 9.66 -12.03
N SER A 253 4.51 8.94 -13.06
CA SER A 253 4.63 9.39 -14.46
C SER A 253 3.84 10.68 -14.77
N PHE A 254 2.88 10.99 -13.92
CA PHE A 254 2.15 12.26 -13.97
C PHE A 254 3.08 13.49 -13.91
N GLU A 255 4.20 13.40 -13.19
CA GLU A 255 5.18 14.49 -13.07
C GLU A 255 5.86 14.87 -14.40
N LEU A 256 5.74 14.03 -15.42
CA LEU A 256 6.18 14.36 -16.77
C LEU A 256 5.36 15.51 -17.42
N ILE A 257 4.15 15.74 -16.90
CA ILE A 257 3.26 16.84 -17.35
C ILE A 257 3.18 17.95 -16.30
N ASP A 258 2.96 17.60 -15.02
CA ASP A 258 2.80 18.56 -13.94
C ASP A 258 3.47 18.10 -12.65
N ARG A 259 4.61 18.69 -12.31
CA ARG A 259 5.38 18.41 -11.09
C ARG A 259 4.78 19.00 -9.82
N SER A 260 3.91 19.99 -9.92
CA SER A 260 3.40 20.74 -8.77
C SER A 260 2.21 20.10 -8.07
N TYR A 261 1.63 19.08 -8.67
CA TYR A 261 0.27 18.67 -8.37
C TYR A 261 0.12 17.77 -7.15
N ARG A 262 1.11 16.93 -6.83
CA ARG A 262 1.00 15.91 -5.75
C ARG A 262 2.22 15.89 -4.85
N LYS A 263 1.95 15.72 -3.56
CA LYS A 263 2.98 15.39 -2.56
C LYS A 263 2.96 13.91 -2.29
N TYR A 264 4.14 13.35 -2.10
CA TYR A 264 4.31 11.95 -1.72
C TYR A 264 4.86 11.86 -0.31
N ASN A 265 4.38 10.86 0.41
CA ASN A 265 4.98 10.42 1.65
C ASN A 265 5.99 9.31 1.33
N SER A 266 7.15 9.38 1.98
CA SER A 266 8.21 8.38 1.85
C SER A 266 8.15 7.36 2.99
N THR A 267 8.74 6.19 2.77
CA THR A 267 8.95 5.19 3.81
C THR A 267 10.35 4.63 3.77
N LEU A 268 10.83 4.23 4.93
CA LEU A 268 12.08 3.50 5.12
C LEU A 268 11.78 2.22 5.87
N ASN A 269 12.13 1.09 5.26
CA ASN A 269 11.85 -0.22 5.81
C ASN A 269 13.13 -1.04 5.91
N PHE A 270 13.30 -1.77 7.00
CA PHE A 270 14.44 -2.63 7.28
C PHE A 270 13.98 -4.07 7.50
N TYR A 271 14.76 -5.01 6.99
CA TYR A 271 14.55 -6.44 7.18
C TYR A 271 15.67 -7.02 8.02
N PHE A 272 15.29 -7.80 9.02
CA PHE A 272 16.19 -8.56 9.89
C PHE A 272 15.77 -10.02 9.93
N SER A 273 16.72 -10.91 10.11
CA SER A 273 16.44 -12.27 10.54
C SER A 273 16.65 -12.42 12.05
N ALA A 274 15.91 -13.38 12.64
CA ALA A 274 16.12 -13.83 14.01
C ALA A 274 15.94 -15.35 14.08
N LYS A 275 16.80 -16.03 14.84
CA LYS A 275 16.71 -17.49 15.02
C LYS A 275 15.59 -17.88 15.97
N HIS A 276 15.39 -17.08 17.01
CA HIS A 276 14.41 -17.35 18.07
C HIS A 276 13.61 -16.09 18.37
N LEU A 277 12.30 -16.23 18.48
CA LEU A 277 11.40 -15.18 18.96
C LEU A 277 10.28 -15.80 19.76
N ASN A 278 10.15 -15.41 21.01
CA ASN A 278 9.08 -15.88 21.89
C ASN A 278 7.92 -14.87 21.92
N ILE A 279 7.21 -14.73 20.79
CA ILE A 279 6.09 -13.80 20.65
C ILE A 279 5.07 -14.33 19.63
N ASP A 280 3.79 -13.98 19.81
CA ASP A 280 2.78 -14.22 18.79
C ASP A 280 2.95 -13.25 17.61
N GLY A 281 3.75 -13.64 16.65
CA GLY A 281 4.09 -12.83 15.47
C GLY A 281 2.95 -12.62 14.48
N LYS A 282 1.74 -13.18 14.72
CA LYS A 282 0.59 -13.03 13.81
C LYS A 282 -0.13 -11.69 13.92
N TYR A 283 0.31 -10.80 14.81
CA TYR A 283 -0.18 -9.43 14.92
C TYR A 283 0.83 -8.44 14.35
N ILE A 284 0.33 -7.36 13.74
CA ILE A 284 1.14 -6.18 13.48
C ILE A 284 1.45 -5.52 14.83
N GLN A 285 2.72 -5.26 15.09
CA GLN A 285 3.20 -4.66 16.34
C GLN A 285 3.37 -3.16 16.17
N LEU A 286 2.79 -2.37 17.07
CA LEU A 286 2.77 -0.90 17.04
C LEU A 286 3.60 -0.34 18.18
N PHE A 287 4.31 0.74 17.91
CA PHE A 287 5.26 1.37 18.85
C PHE A 287 4.94 2.87 19.03
N PRO A 288 3.88 3.23 19.79
CA PRO A 288 3.38 4.60 19.90
C PRO A 288 4.44 5.57 20.44
N ASN A 289 5.25 5.14 21.40
CA ASN A 289 6.25 5.96 22.07
C ASN A 289 7.65 5.86 21.46
N ASP A 290 7.82 5.11 20.36
CA ASP A 290 9.13 5.00 19.72
C ASP A 290 9.33 6.10 18.67
N SER A 291 10.47 6.81 18.75
CA SER A 291 10.77 7.89 17.82
C SER A 291 11.27 7.39 16.46
N LEU A 292 11.72 6.15 16.37
CA LEU A 292 12.29 5.55 15.17
C LEU A 292 11.35 4.53 14.52
N ILE A 293 10.76 3.63 15.28
CA ILE A 293 9.95 2.52 14.80
C ILE A 293 8.47 2.90 14.82
N ASN A 294 7.79 2.70 13.70
CA ASN A 294 6.33 2.80 13.61
C ASN A 294 5.67 1.45 13.90
N ASN A 295 6.05 0.46 13.13
CA ASN A 295 5.52 -0.90 13.27
C ASN A 295 6.56 -1.96 12.95
N ILE A 296 6.34 -3.14 13.51
CA ILE A 296 7.08 -4.36 13.19
C ILE A 296 6.09 -5.44 12.77
N SER A 297 6.47 -6.23 11.77
CA SER A 297 5.78 -7.44 11.36
C SER A 297 6.76 -8.60 11.26
N ILE A 298 6.40 -9.76 11.82
CA ILE A 298 7.15 -11.01 11.66
C ILE A 298 6.51 -11.78 10.50
N LEU A 299 7.04 -11.57 9.29
CA LEU A 299 6.41 -12.05 8.06
C LEU A 299 6.31 -13.57 8.00
N THR A 300 7.31 -14.28 8.51
CA THR A 300 7.31 -15.75 8.60
C THR A 300 6.26 -16.31 9.56
N SER A 301 5.76 -15.52 10.50
CA SER A 301 4.62 -15.92 11.33
C SER A 301 3.29 -15.87 10.58
N ILE A 302 3.24 -15.12 9.46
CA ILE A 302 2.08 -15.05 8.58
C ILE A 302 2.21 -16.09 7.47
N SER A 303 3.34 -16.11 6.78
CA SER A 303 3.64 -17.09 5.73
C SER A 303 5.06 -17.63 5.89
N GLU A 304 5.17 -18.94 6.05
CA GLU A 304 6.45 -19.65 6.17
C GLU A 304 7.33 -19.54 4.92
N LYS A 305 6.75 -19.23 3.76
CA LYS A 305 7.50 -19.09 2.50
C LYS A 305 8.39 -17.84 2.46
N TYR A 306 8.18 -16.88 3.37
CA TYR A 306 9.01 -15.67 3.43
C TYR A 306 10.46 -15.94 3.85
N SER A 307 10.76 -17.10 4.47
CA SER A 307 12.14 -17.58 4.68
C SER A 307 12.24 -19.08 4.38
N LYS A 308 13.29 -19.45 3.65
CA LYS A 308 13.71 -20.85 3.43
C LYS A 308 14.78 -21.29 4.44
N ASN A 309 15.25 -20.37 5.31
CA ASN A 309 16.39 -20.56 6.19
C ASN A 309 16.01 -21.01 7.61
N ASN A 310 14.72 -21.35 7.84
CA ASN A 310 14.19 -21.74 9.14
C ASN A 310 14.41 -20.71 10.25
N ASP A 311 14.40 -19.44 9.89
CA ASP A 311 14.49 -18.30 10.79
C ASP A 311 13.29 -17.37 10.61
N HIS A 312 13.13 -16.45 11.54
CA HIS A 312 12.10 -15.41 11.46
C HIS A 312 12.56 -14.27 10.57
N LEU A 313 11.71 -13.84 9.63
CA LEU A 313 11.89 -12.62 8.87
C LEU A 313 11.09 -11.47 9.49
N ILE A 314 11.80 -10.46 9.96
CA ILE A 314 11.23 -9.28 10.64
C ILE A 314 11.28 -8.10 9.68
N SER A 315 10.14 -7.46 9.45
CA SER A 315 10.00 -6.21 8.70
C SER A 315 9.75 -5.06 9.67
N ILE A 316 10.56 -4.00 9.60
CA ILE A 316 10.49 -2.82 10.46
C ILE A 316 10.25 -1.59 9.59
N THR A 317 9.15 -0.88 9.82
CA THR A 317 8.87 0.43 9.20
C THR A 317 9.32 1.55 10.12
N CYS A 318 10.13 2.47 9.60
CA CYS A 318 10.64 3.60 10.37
C CYS A 318 9.78 4.85 10.20
N ASN A 319 9.68 5.64 11.29
CA ASN A 319 8.93 6.89 11.37
C ASN A 319 9.65 8.09 10.74
N LYS A 320 10.95 7.99 10.52
CA LYS A 320 11.78 9.08 10.03
C LYS A 320 12.88 8.55 9.13
N GLN A 321 13.40 9.45 8.30
CA GLN A 321 14.61 9.16 7.52
C GLN A 321 15.81 9.08 8.46
N ILE A 322 16.59 8.03 8.31
CA ILE A 322 17.81 7.76 9.04
C ILE A 322 18.77 7.01 8.11
N ASN A 323 20.06 7.29 8.24
CA ASN A 323 21.08 6.58 7.48
C ASN A 323 21.11 5.10 7.91
N LYS A 324 21.33 4.19 6.96
CA LYS A 324 21.36 2.75 7.20
C LYS A 324 22.38 2.37 8.28
N ASP A 325 23.59 2.95 8.21
CA ASP A 325 24.69 2.61 9.11
C ASP A 325 24.41 3.03 10.57
N ASP A 326 23.66 4.13 10.75
CA ASP A 326 23.19 4.58 12.04
C ASP A 326 21.97 3.79 12.52
N ALA A 327 21.07 3.41 11.60
CA ALA A 327 19.84 2.74 11.93
C ALA A 327 20.04 1.30 12.40
N VAL A 328 20.88 0.53 11.72
CA VAL A 328 21.03 -0.92 11.96
C VAL A 328 21.43 -1.24 13.40
N PRO A 329 22.47 -0.62 13.99
CA PRO A 329 22.83 -0.87 15.39
C PRO A 329 21.72 -0.47 16.38
N LEU A 330 21.03 0.65 16.11
CA LEU A 330 19.93 1.13 16.94
C LEU A 330 18.74 0.17 16.89
N LEU A 331 18.39 -0.35 15.70
CA LEU A 331 17.30 -1.29 15.52
C LEU A 331 17.59 -2.62 16.18
N ILE A 332 18.80 -3.16 16.06
CA ILE A 332 19.22 -4.39 16.75
C ILE A 332 19.08 -4.22 18.28
N LYS A 333 19.57 -3.10 18.85
CA LYS A 333 19.43 -2.79 20.27
C LYS A 333 17.96 -2.74 20.71
N LYS A 334 17.08 -2.15 19.88
CA LYS A 334 15.64 -2.08 20.15
C LYS A 334 14.98 -3.45 20.07
N LEU A 335 15.28 -4.25 19.05
CA LEU A 335 14.77 -5.62 18.89
C LEU A 335 15.17 -6.48 20.09
N SER A 336 16.43 -6.43 20.51
CA SER A 336 16.92 -7.13 21.70
C SER A 336 16.11 -6.75 22.95
N LYS A 337 15.85 -5.46 23.14
CA LYS A 337 15.04 -4.97 24.28
C LYS A 337 13.57 -5.44 24.17
N PHE A 338 12.95 -5.33 23.01
CA PHE A 338 11.53 -5.60 22.83
C PHE A 338 11.19 -7.08 23.00
N TYR A 339 12.08 -7.95 22.53
CA TYR A 339 11.87 -9.39 22.57
C TYR A 339 12.59 -10.10 23.71
N ASN A 340 13.38 -9.35 24.49
CA ASN A 340 14.23 -9.89 25.56
C ASN A 340 15.17 -10.99 25.06
N GLU A 341 15.81 -10.74 23.91
CA GLU A 341 16.72 -11.66 23.24
C GLU A 341 18.13 -11.07 23.13
N ASP A 342 19.16 -11.92 23.02
CA ASP A 342 20.53 -11.45 22.79
C ASP A 342 20.61 -10.71 21.43
N PHE A 343 21.39 -9.63 21.38
CA PHE A 343 21.58 -8.86 20.14
C PHE A 343 22.15 -9.70 18.99
N LYS A 344 22.92 -10.76 19.28
CA LYS A 344 23.46 -11.72 18.30
C LYS A 344 22.38 -12.56 17.62
N ASN A 345 21.17 -12.61 18.19
CA ASN A 345 20.03 -13.28 17.57
C ASN A 345 19.54 -12.56 16.30
N PHE A 346 19.87 -11.27 16.15
CA PHE A 346 19.36 -10.44 15.05
C PHE A 346 20.44 -10.13 14.01
N SER A 347 20.14 -10.40 12.74
CA SER A 347 21.02 -10.08 11.62
C SER A 347 20.31 -9.18 10.63
N PHE A 348 20.93 -8.06 10.25
CA PHE A 348 20.44 -7.19 9.20
C PHE A 348 20.54 -7.89 7.85
N LEU A 349 19.48 -7.83 7.04
CA LEU A 349 19.40 -8.44 5.72
C LEU A 349 19.33 -7.40 4.60
N LYS A 350 18.35 -6.52 4.66
CA LYS A 350 18.03 -5.58 3.57
C LYS A 350 17.30 -4.34 4.08
N SER A 351 17.38 -3.26 3.31
CA SER A 351 16.54 -2.08 3.54
C SER A 351 16.02 -1.52 2.23
N PHE A 352 14.86 -0.86 2.31
CA PHE A 352 14.26 -0.14 1.20
C PHE A 352 13.97 1.29 1.62
N HIS A 353 14.47 2.25 0.84
CA HIS A 353 14.01 3.63 0.88
C HIS A 353 13.09 3.87 -0.32
N ILE A 354 11.85 4.22 -0.06
CA ILE A 354 10.84 4.45 -1.07
C ILE A 354 10.39 5.92 -0.97
N PRO A 355 10.97 6.82 -1.79
CA PRO A 355 10.71 8.26 -1.69
C PRO A 355 9.25 8.64 -2.01
N LYS A 356 8.62 7.89 -2.92
CA LYS A 356 7.25 8.10 -3.39
C LYS A 356 6.38 6.89 -3.06
N ALA A 357 6.30 6.54 -1.76
CA ALA A 357 5.62 5.34 -1.31
C ALA A 357 4.10 5.46 -1.44
N THR A 358 3.52 6.57 -0.98
CA THR A 358 2.09 6.87 -1.10
C THR A 358 1.88 8.34 -1.46
N ILE A 359 0.81 8.64 -2.19
CA ILE A 359 0.36 10.03 -2.37
C ILE A 359 -0.20 10.51 -1.02
N PHE A 360 0.17 11.73 -0.64
CA PHE A 360 -0.48 12.42 0.47
C PHE A 360 -1.86 12.87 0.06
N HIS A 361 -2.88 12.53 0.83
CA HIS A 361 -4.28 12.88 0.62
C HIS A 361 -4.70 14.00 1.56
N PRO A 362 -4.46 15.29 1.25
CA PRO A 362 -4.91 16.40 2.10
C PRO A 362 -6.43 16.53 2.09
N VAL A 363 -6.95 17.33 2.99
CA VAL A 363 -8.36 17.74 3.00
C VAL A 363 -8.76 18.28 1.62
N ASN A 364 -9.94 17.91 1.14
CA ASN A 364 -10.46 18.23 -0.20
C ASN A 364 -9.68 17.63 -1.38
N PHE A 365 -8.84 16.64 -1.14
CA PHE A 365 -8.11 15.93 -2.20
C PHE A 365 -9.02 15.45 -3.33
N TYR A 366 -10.18 14.89 -2.99
CA TYR A 366 -11.11 14.25 -3.93
C TYR A 366 -12.04 15.23 -4.66
N LYS A 367 -11.95 16.55 -4.37
CA LYS A 367 -12.67 17.60 -5.11
C LYS A 367 -11.94 18.10 -6.34
N LYS A 368 -10.66 17.75 -6.47
CA LYS A 368 -9.83 18.20 -7.59
C LYS A 368 -10.11 17.35 -8.82
N THR A 369 -10.49 18.00 -9.90
CA THR A 369 -10.58 17.40 -11.24
C THR A 369 -9.36 17.77 -12.06
N TYR A 370 -8.85 16.84 -12.83
CA TYR A 370 -7.78 17.10 -13.79
C TYR A 370 -8.31 17.92 -14.97
N LYS A 371 -7.46 18.77 -15.54
CA LYS A 371 -7.77 19.37 -16.84
C LYS A 371 -8.01 18.23 -17.84
N ASN A 372 -9.09 18.37 -18.60
CA ASN A 372 -9.35 17.43 -19.67
C ASN A 372 -8.32 17.71 -20.78
N LEU A 373 -7.27 16.90 -20.83
CA LEU A 373 -6.28 16.95 -21.88
C LEU A 373 -6.69 15.93 -22.93
N ASN A 374 -6.84 16.36 -24.17
CA ASN A 374 -7.16 15.46 -25.27
C ASN A 374 -6.12 14.34 -25.33
N ASN A 375 -6.58 13.09 -25.43
CA ASN A 375 -5.75 11.89 -25.55
C ASN A 375 -4.86 11.53 -24.33
N VAL A 376 -4.94 12.26 -23.22
CA VAL A 376 -4.19 11.97 -21.99
C VAL A 376 -5.15 11.49 -20.89
N TYR A 377 -4.85 10.34 -20.32
CA TYR A 377 -5.64 9.72 -19.25
C TYR A 377 -4.76 9.55 -18.01
N PHE A 378 -5.35 9.77 -16.85
CA PHE A 378 -4.69 9.60 -15.55
C PHE A 378 -5.28 8.39 -14.85
N SER A 379 -4.43 7.50 -14.31
CA SER A 379 -4.87 6.24 -13.70
C SER A 379 -4.13 5.96 -12.40
N GLY A 380 -4.79 5.23 -11.51
CA GLY A 380 -4.23 4.81 -10.21
C GLY A 380 -4.58 5.77 -9.07
N ASP A 381 -3.68 5.91 -8.13
CA ASP A 381 -3.85 6.75 -6.94
C ASP A 381 -3.84 8.26 -7.22
N ILE A 382 -3.41 8.66 -8.38
CA ILE A 382 -3.50 10.04 -8.85
C ILE A 382 -4.96 10.50 -8.96
N ASP A 383 -5.82 9.63 -9.48
CA ASP A 383 -7.23 9.92 -9.77
C ASP A 383 -8.17 9.48 -8.63
N GLY A 384 -7.63 9.03 -7.50
CA GLY A 384 -8.49 8.53 -6.43
C GLY A 384 -7.77 8.11 -5.16
N ILE A 385 -8.29 7.07 -4.54
CA ILE A 385 -7.79 6.54 -3.28
C ILE A 385 -6.51 5.73 -3.50
N GLY A 386 -5.50 5.96 -2.66
CA GLY A 386 -4.24 5.18 -2.66
C GLY A 386 -4.45 3.78 -2.11
N SER A 387 -4.88 2.83 -2.94
CA SER A 387 -5.01 1.42 -2.61
C SER A 387 -4.86 0.55 -3.86
N ILE A 388 -4.51 -0.74 -3.68
CA ILE A 388 -4.45 -1.71 -4.79
C ILE A 388 -5.82 -1.83 -5.46
N GLU A 389 -6.89 -1.93 -4.67
CA GLU A 389 -8.26 -2.01 -5.16
C GLU A 389 -8.62 -0.82 -6.06
N ASN A 390 -8.35 0.40 -5.58
CA ASN A 390 -8.68 1.58 -6.36
C ASN A 390 -7.77 1.73 -7.60
N ALA A 391 -6.52 1.30 -7.53
CA ALA A 391 -5.64 1.27 -8.70
C ALA A 391 -6.22 0.37 -9.80
N VAL A 392 -6.70 -0.83 -9.44
CA VAL A 392 -7.35 -1.76 -10.36
C VAL A 392 -8.66 -1.18 -10.92
N ILE A 393 -9.51 -0.60 -10.05
CA ILE A 393 -10.76 0.06 -10.49
C ILE A 393 -10.47 1.21 -11.45
N SER A 394 -9.50 2.05 -11.14
CA SER A 394 -9.09 3.18 -11.97
C SER A 394 -8.62 2.71 -13.36
N GLY A 395 -7.76 1.68 -13.40
CA GLY A 395 -7.30 1.10 -14.65
C GLY A 395 -8.44 0.57 -15.52
N ASN A 396 -9.39 -0.16 -14.92
CA ASN A 396 -10.59 -0.65 -15.64
C ASN A 396 -11.44 0.49 -16.17
N ASN A 397 -11.66 1.53 -15.38
CA ASN A 397 -12.46 2.69 -15.79
C ASN A 397 -11.81 3.43 -16.97
N ILE A 398 -10.49 3.58 -16.96
CA ILE A 398 -9.75 4.21 -18.06
C ILE A 398 -9.85 3.36 -19.34
N ALA A 399 -9.66 2.05 -19.24
CA ALA A 399 -9.83 1.16 -20.39
C ALA A 399 -11.22 1.31 -21.02
N ASN A 400 -12.28 1.25 -20.21
CA ASN A 400 -13.65 1.40 -20.70
C ASN A 400 -13.91 2.79 -21.32
N LYS A 401 -13.34 3.86 -20.74
CA LYS A 401 -13.43 5.21 -21.32
C LYS A 401 -12.71 5.32 -22.67
N ILE A 402 -11.55 4.67 -22.80
CA ILE A 402 -10.79 4.63 -24.06
C ILE A 402 -11.59 3.87 -25.13
N LEU A 403 -12.19 2.73 -24.79
CA LEU A 403 -13.00 1.92 -25.72
C LEU A 403 -14.24 2.68 -26.19
N ALA A 404 -14.98 3.32 -25.28
CA ALA A 404 -16.14 4.14 -25.64
C ALA A 404 -15.82 5.29 -26.61
N ASN A 405 -14.58 5.80 -26.58
CA ASN A 405 -14.10 6.83 -27.49
C ASN A 405 -13.39 6.26 -28.73
N HIS A 406 -13.32 4.94 -28.88
CA HIS A 406 -12.71 4.27 -30.03
C HIS A 406 -13.77 3.85 -31.04
N ASP A 407 -15.02 3.63 -30.57
CA ASP A 407 -16.16 3.22 -31.37
C ASP A 407 -16.93 4.41 -31.99
N ASN A 408 -16.51 5.66 -31.67
CA ASN A 408 -16.99 6.91 -32.27
C ASN A 408 -15.91 7.56 -33.15
#